data_16b052ad9871ac5f4de74978cedb8a07
#
_entry.id   16b052ad9871ac5f4de74978cedb8a07
#
_cell.length_a   1.000
_cell.length_b   1.000
_cell.length_c   1.000
_cell.angle_alpha   90.00
_cell.angle_beta   90.00
_cell.angle_gamma   90.00
#
_symmetry.space_group_name_H-M   'P 1'
#
loop_
_entity.id
_entity.type
_entity.pdbx_description
1 polymer ?
#
loop_
_entity_poly.entity_id
_entity_poly.type
_entity_poly.pdbx_seq_one_letter_code
_entity_poly.pdbx_strand_id
1 'polypeptide(L)'
;MDIRKLTFAALMSCMASAMAFNAVLPDKAAEGAAPAGPAPFDLADPARIKAGQGRFQSTCADYCHGHKPALFIEREGLEAEYVFNTIRDGGKGATPMPPWGEVFTQEEIWELVAYIKSIGRW
;
A
#
# COMPACT_ATOMS: atom_id res chain seq x y z
N MET A 1 -4.60 -34.00 -74.94
CA MET A 1 -5.65 -32.98 -74.98
C MET A 1 -5.71 -32.33 -73.61
N ASP A 2 -5.32 -31.11 -73.62
CA ASP A 2 -5.17 -30.17 -72.52
C ASP A 2 -6.32 -30.07 -71.55
N ILE A 3 -6.08 -30.05 -70.27
CA ILE A 3 -6.86 -29.23 -69.37
C ILE A 3 -5.92 -28.54 -68.39
N ARG A 4 -5.74 -27.33 -68.71
CA ARG A 4 -5.00 -26.26 -68.04
C ARG A 4 -5.62 -25.95 -66.66
N LYS A 5 -4.74 -25.84 -65.69
CA LYS A 5 -4.61 -24.73 -64.73
C LYS A 5 -5.91 -24.17 -64.15
N LEU A 6 -5.98 -24.28 -62.87
CA LEU A 6 -6.40 -23.16 -62.04
C LEU A 6 -5.98 -23.40 -60.57
N THR A 7 -4.86 -22.83 -60.27
CA THR A 7 -4.39 -22.61 -58.91
C THR A 7 -5.28 -21.55 -58.24
N PHE A 8 -5.99 -21.93 -57.21
CA PHE A 8 -6.54 -20.97 -56.28
C PHE A 8 -5.75 -21.04 -54.97
N ALA A 9 -4.83 -20.15 -54.84
CA ALA A 9 -4.17 -19.88 -53.57
C ALA A 9 -5.15 -19.09 -52.70
N ALA A 10 -5.78 -19.76 -51.78
CA ALA A 10 -6.50 -19.09 -50.70
C ALA A 10 -5.50 -18.72 -49.60
N LEU A 11 -5.02 -17.50 -49.65
CA LEU A 11 -4.32 -16.88 -48.52
C LEU A 11 -5.33 -16.68 -47.38
N MET A 12 -5.34 -17.58 -46.43
CA MET A 12 -6.04 -17.41 -45.18
C MET A 12 -5.16 -16.59 -44.25
N SER A 13 -5.36 -15.28 -44.30
CA SER A 13 -4.74 -14.33 -43.38
C SER A 13 -5.32 -14.51 -41.99
N CYS A 14 -4.62 -15.26 -41.17
CA CYS A 14 -4.93 -15.41 -39.77
C CYS A 14 -4.45 -14.16 -39.05
N MET A 15 -5.33 -13.15 -38.91
CA MET A 15 -5.12 -12.01 -38.03
C MET A 15 -5.22 -12.52 -36.59
N ALA A 16 -4.10 -12.87 -36.02
CA ALA A 16 -3.96 -13.06 -34.58
C ALA A 16 -4.04 -11.69 -33.93
N SER A 17 -5.23 -11.32 -33.46
CA SER A 17 -5.42 -10.21 -32.53
C SER A 17 -4.76 -10.57 -31.21
N ALA A 18 -3.52 -10.20 -31.04
CA ALA A 18 -2.86 -10.19 -29.74
C ALA A 18 -3.55 -9.13 -28.87
N MET A 19 -4.53 -9.54 -28.09
CA MET A 19 -5.00 -8.73 -26.97
C MET A 19 -3.86 -8.69 -25.97
N ALA A 20 -3.12 -7.58 -25.99
CA ALA A 20 -2.21 -7.23 -24.93
C ALA A 20 -3.03 -7.02 -23.66
N PHE A 21 -3.04 -8.01 -22.80
CA PHE A 21 -3.52 -7.89 -21.43
C PHE A 21 -2.49 -7.03 -20.72
N ASN A 22 -2.69 -5.71 -20.77
CA ASN A 22 -1.99 -4.80 -19.88
C ASN A 22 -2.55 -5.02 -18.48
N ALA A 23 -2.03 -6.04 -17.82
CA ALA A 23 -2.10 -6.12 -16.38
C ALA A 23 -1.24 -4.97 -15.86
N VAL A 24 -1.85 -3.83 -15.61
CA VAL A 24 -1.27 -2.79 -14.77
C VAL A 24 -1.18 -3.39 -13.39
N LEU A 25 -0.06 -4.03 -13.12
CA LEU A 25 0.33 -4.32 -11.74
C LEU A 25 0.42 -2.95 -11.05
N PRO A 26 -0.22 -2.76 -9.89
CA PRO A 26 -0.01 -1.54 -9.15
C PRO A 26 1.49 -1.40 -8.89
N ASP A 27 2.04 -0.32 -9.38
CA ASP A 27 3.47 -0.02 -9.32
C ASP A 27 3.82 0.27 -7.85
N LYS A 28 4.13 -0.79 -7.11
CA LYS A 28 4.46 -0.74 -5.69
C LYS A 28 5.89 -0.24 -5.44
N ALA A 29 6.66 -0.07 -6.51
CA ALA A 29 8.10 0.12 -6.40
C ALA A 29 8.58 1.58 -6.53
N ALA A 30 7.70 2.57 -6.75
CA ALA A 30 8.12 3.93 -7.07
C ALA A 30 7.81 4.99 -6.00
N GLU A 31 7.26 4.62 -4.85
CA GLU A 31 6.82 5.58 -3.83
C GLU A 31 7.74 5.73 -2.59
N GLY A 32 8.91 5.14 -2.65
CA GLY A 32 9.88 5.29 -1.56
C GLY A 32 10.66 6.59 -1.73
N ALA A 33 10.28 7.65 -1.06
CA ALA A 33 11.01 8.84 -0.66
C ALA A 33 10.32 10.19 -0.93
N ALA A 34 9.09 10.25 -1.39
CA ALA A 34 8.36 11.52 -1.37
C ALA A 34 8.02 11.89 0.09
N PRO A 35 8.14 13.17 0.47
CA PRO A 35 7.63 13.59 1.78
C PRO A 35 6.18 13.16 1.91
N ALA A 36 5.75 12.79 3.13
CA ALA A 36 4.36 12.49 3.39
C ALA A 36 3.52 13.66 2.91
N GLY A 37 2.70 13.44 1.89
CA GLY A 37 1.66 14.39 1.53
C GLY A 37 0.61 14.44 2.66
N PRO A 38 -0.32 15.39 2.61
CA PRO A 38 -1.43 15.41 3.55
C PRO A 38 -2.18 14.07 3.49
N ALA A 39 -2.78 13.67 4.61
CA ALA A 39 -3.59 12.46 4.67
C ALA A 39 -4.66 12.47 3.56
N PRO A 40 -4.80 11.37 2.80
CA PRO A 40 -5.72 11.31 1.66
C PRO A 40 -7.20 11.23 2.07
N PHE A 41 -7.48 11.15 3.37
CA PHE A 41 -8.81 11.04 3.96
C PHE A 41 -8.83 11.67 5.35
N ASP A 42 -10.02 11.80 5.94
CA ASP A 42 -10.18 12.24 7.33
C ASP A 42 -9.67 11.15 8.29
N LEU A 43 -8.67 11.51 9.10
CA LEU A 43 -8.09 10.59 10.10
C LEU A 43 -9.05 10.23 11.22
N ALA A 44 -10.20 10.93 11.34
CA ALA A 44 -11.27 10.59 12.28
C ALA A 44 -12.33 9.64 11.69
N ASP A 45 -12.21 9.24 10.42
CA ASP A 45 -13.12 8.29 9.78
C ASP A 45 -13.10 6.93 10.49
N PRO A 46 -14.24 6.46 11.05
CA PRO A 46 -14.31 5.20 11.77
C PRO A 46 -13.92 3.98 10.95
N ALA A 47 -14.19 3.98 9.65
CA ALA A 47 -13.83 2.86 8.77
C ALA A 47 -12.32 2.78 8.58
N ARG A 48 -11.65 3.92 8.42
CA ARG A 48 -10.20 4.04 8.31
C ARG A 48 -9.49 3.67 9.62
N ILE A 49 -10.02 4.15 10.74
CA ILE A 49 -9.54 3.78 12.08
C ILE A 49 -9.63 2.27 12.28
N LYS A 50 -10.75 1.65 11.92
CA LYS A 50 -10.94 0.20 12.06
C LYS A 50 -9.98 -0.59 11.16
N ALA A 51 -9.75 -0.15 9.94
CA ALA A 51 -8.78 -0.78 9.02
C ALA A 51 -7.35 -0.70 9.60
N GLY A 52 -6.94 0.47 10.09
CA GLY A 52 -5.67 0.68 10.76
C GLY A 52 -5.52 -0.16 12.02
N GLN A 53 -6.58 -0.27 12.83
CA GLN A 53 -6.60 -1.12 14.03
C GLN A 53 -6.33 -2.58 13.67
N GLY A 54 -7.03 -3.11 12.67
CA GLY A 54 -6.85 -4.51 12.24
C GLY A 54 -5.42 -4.78 11.81
N ARG A 55 -4.85 -3.89 11.01
CA ARG A 55 -3.46 -3.97 10.53
C ARG A 55 -2.45 -3.84 11.69
N PHE A 56 -2.68 -2.91 12.61
CA PHE A 56 -1.84 -2.74 13.79
C PHE A 56 -1.83 -4.01 14.65
N GLN A 57 -2.99 -4.58 14.93
CA GLN A 57 -3.12 -5.77 15.77
C GLN A 57 -2.39 -6.97 15.16
N SER A 58 -2.52 -7.21 13.86
CA SER A 58 -1.94 -8.38 13.18
C SER A 58 -0.46 -8.25 12.85
N THR A 59 0.10 -7.05 12.85
CA THR A 59 1.48 -6.83 12.38
C THR A 59 2.35 -6.15 13.44
N CYS A 60 1.86 -5.09 14.05
CA CYS A 60 2.66 -4.27 14.96
C CYS A 60 2.56 -4.76 16.41
N ALA A 61 1.34 -5.15 16.83
CA ALA A 61 1.06 -5.52 18.21
C ALA A 61 1.67 -6.87 18.58
N ASP A 62 1.49 -7.87 17.72
CA ASP A 62 1.90 -9.25 18.02
C ASP A 62 3.40 -9.40 18.25
N TYR A 63 4.21 -8.58 17.62
CA TYR A 63 5.68 -8.73 17.65
C TYR A 63 6.40 -7.70 18.52
N CYS A 64 5.91 -6.46 18.58
CA CYS A 64 6.69 -5.37 19.16
C CYS A 64 5.94 -4.43 20.09
N HIS A 65 4.73 -3.99 19.72
CA HIS A 65 4.05 -2.91 20.45
C HIS A 65 3.03 -3.37 21.49
N GLY A 66 2.61 -4.64 21.40
CA GLY A 66 1.55 -5.20 22.26
C GLY A 66 0.14 -4.69 21.89
N HIS A 67 -0.87 -5.45 22.29
CA HIS A 67 -2.28 -5.15 22.00
C HIS A 67 -2.83 -3.94 22.80
N LYS A 68 -2.12 -3.52 23.84
CA LYS A 68 -2.38 -2.30 24.60
C LYS A 68 -1.11 -1.43 24.51
N PRO A 69 -0.90 -0.73 23.38
CA PRO A 69 0.37 -0.07 23.10
C PRO A 69 0.54 1.18 23.97
N ALA A 70 1.11 1.01 25.16
CA ALA A 70 1.34 2.09 26.13
C ALA A 70 2.12 3.28 25.54
N LEU A 71 2.91 3.03 24.49
CA LEU A 71 3.63 4.09 23.77
C LEU A 71 2.69 5.13 23.12
N PHE A 72 1.48 4.73 22.76
CA PHE A 72 0.53 5.57 22.01
C PHE A 72 -0.71 5.95 22.81
N ILE A 73 -1.13 5.11 23.76
CA ILE A 73 -2.34 5.38 24.56
C ILE A 73 -2.16 6.66 25.37
N GLU A 74 -3.09 7.60 25.19
CA GLU A 74 -3.11 8.91 25.83
C GLU A 74 -1.85 9.77 25.60
N ARG A 75 -1.02 9.41 24.65
CA ARG A 75 0.17 10.19 24.31
C ARG A 75 -0.21 11.48 23.61
N GLU A 76 0.39 12.58 24.05
CA GLU A 76 0.24 13.92 23.46
C GLU A 76 1.40 14.24 22.51
N GLY A 77 1.16 15.16 21.57
CA GLY A 77 2.20 15.78 20.74
C GLY A 77 2.81 14.90 19.68
N LEU A 78 2.10 13.85 19.23
CA LEU A 78 2.53 13.08 18.06
C LEU A 78 1.90 13.68 16.80
N GLU A 79 2.71 14.34 15.99
CA GLU A 79 2.28 14.84 14.68
C GLU A 79 2.02 13.71 13.70
N ALA A 80 0.92 13.78 12.96
CA ALA A 80 0.48 12.73 12.04
C ALA A 80 1.53 12.38 10.98
N GLU A 81 2.15 13.39 10.39
CA GLU A 81 3.21 13.21 9.40
C GLU A 81 4.47 12.58 10.01
N TYR A 82 4.80 12.91 11.25
CA TYR A 82 5.91 12.29 11.96
C TYR A 82 5.65 10.78 12.15
N VAL A 83 4.44 10.41 12.56
CA VAL A 83 4.06 8.99 12.74
C VAL A 83 4.08 8.27 11.39
N PHE A 84 3.53 8.88 10.35
CA PHE A 84 3.56 8.34 9.00
C PHE A 84 4.99 8.06 8.52
N ASN A 85 5.88 9.06 8.60
CA ASN A 85 7.27 8.92 8.17
C ASN A 85 8.02 7.87 9.01
N THR A 86 7.75 7.80 10.32
CA THR A 86 8.34 6.80 11.19
C THR A 86 7.92 5.37 10.82
N ILE A 87 6.66 5.17 10.45
CA ILE A 87 6.19 3.87 9.97
C ILE A 87 6.82 3.55 8.61
N ARG A 88 6.79 4.50 7.68
CA ARG A 88 7.31 4.32 6.33
C ARG A 88 8.82 4.01 6.31
N ASP A 89 9.60 4.81 7.02
CA ASP A 89 11.06 4.84 6.91
C ASP A 89 11.76 4.06 8.04
N GLY A 90 10.99 3.63 9.03
CA GLY A 90 11.49 2.99 10.23
C GLY A 90 11.86 3.96 11.35
N GLY A 91 11.78 3.48 12.59
CA GLY A 91 12.14 4.22 13.78
C GLY A 91 13.61 4.01 14.17
N LYS A 92 14.23 5.04 14.73
CA LYS A 92 15.60 5.00 15.27
C LYS A 92 15.53 4.89 16.79
N GLY A 93 16.27 3.95 17.37
CA GLY A 93 16.31 3.74 18.81
C GLY A 93 17.14 2.54 19.20
N ALA A 94 17.11 2.15 20.48
CA ALA A 94 17.81 0.97 20.99
C ALA A 94 17.27 -0.33 20.36
N THR A 95 15.97 -0.36 20.06
CA THR A 95 15.35 -1.42 19.24
C THR A 95 14.69 -0.72 18.04
N PRO A 96 15.38 -0.65 16.90
CA PRO A 96 14.87 0.09 15.76
C PRO A 96 13.65 -0.61 15.16
N MET A 97 12.60 0.18 14.85
CA MET A 97 11.46 -0.29 14.09
C MET A 97 11.86 -0.41 12.62
N PRO A 98 11.60 -1.53 11.95
CA PRO A 98 11.90 -1.67 10.52
C PRO A 98 11.05 -0.73 9.67
N PRO A 99 11.52 -0.36 8.46
CA PRO A 99 10.74 0.42 7.51
C PRO A 99 9.61 -0.43 6.91
N TRP A 100 8.40 0.14 6.86
CA TRP A 100 7.20 -0.53 6.35
C TRP A 100 6.72 0.02 5.00
N GLY A 101 7.40 1.02 4.45
CA GLY A 101 7.04 1.64 3.18
C GLY A 101 7.06 0.71 1.97
N GLU A 102 7.83 -0.39 2.03
CA GLU A 102 7.84 -1.41 0.98
C GLU A 102 6.79 -2.51 1.19
N VAL A 103 6.22 -2.58 2.40
CA VAL A 103 5.21 -3.59 2.78
C VAL A 103 3.80 -3.04 2.64
N PHE A 104 3.59 -1.81 3.09
CA PHE A 104 2.30 -1.14 3.09
C PHE A 104 2.27 -0.01 2.06
N THR A 105 1.11 0.18 1.44
CA THR A 105 0.84 1.37 0.63
C THR A 105 0.77 2.62 1.51
N GLN A 106 0.90 3.81 0.93
CA GLN A 106 0.76 5.06 1.67
C GLN A 106 -0.62 5.17 2.35
N GLU A 107 -1.68 4.75 1.68
CA GLU A 107 -3.03 4.75 2.25
C GLU A 107 -3.11 3.84 3.48
N GLU A 108 -2.54 2.64 3.43
CA GLU A 108 -2.49 1.72 4.55
C GLU A 108 -1.67 2.25 5.73
N ILE A 109 -0.60 2.99 5.46
CA ILE A 109 0.18 3.67 6.50
C ILE A 109 -0.66 4.80 7.13
N TRP A 110 -1.40 5.56 6.33
CA TRP A 110 -2.31 6.60 6.85
C TRP A 110 -3.45 6.01 7.69
N GLU A 111 -3.95 4.80 7.36
CA GLU A 111 -4.91 4.08 8.22
C GLU A 111 -4.29 3.69 9.57
N LEU A 112 -3.03 3.27 9.59
CA LEU A 112 -2.30 3.04 10.85
C LEU A 112 -2.17 4.33 11.66
N VAL A 113 -1.87 5.46 11.01
CA VAL A 113 -1.82 6.79 11.65
C VAL A 113 -3.18 7.16 12.24
N ALA A 114 -4.28 6.94 11.49
CA ALA A 114 -5.65 7.19 11.96
C ALA A 114 -5.96 6.39 13.23
N TYR A 115 -5.60 5.12 13.27
CA TYR A 115 -5.76 4.30 14.47
C TYR A 115 -4.92 4.81 15.64
N ILE A 116 -3.64 5.07 15.45
CA ILE A 116 -2.74 5.56 16.50
C ILE A 116 -3.24 6.90 17.04
N LYS A 117 -3.71 7.78 16.14
CA LYS A 117 -4.33 9.05 16.51
C LYS A 117 -5.59 8.84 17.35
N SER A 118 -6.41 7.85 17.04
CA SER A 118 -7.67 7.58 17.76
C SER A 118 -7.48 7.14 19.21
N ILE A 119 -6.32 6.61 19.56
CA ILE A 119 -5.98 6.15 20.91
C ILE A 119 -5.07 7.11 21.67
N GLY A 120 -4.55 8.12 21.00
CA GLY A 120 -3.73 9.19 21.58
C GLY A 120 -4.54 10.44 21.93
N ARG A 121 -3.84 11.47 22.39
CA ARG A 121 -4.34 12.83 22.60
C ARG A 121 -3.61 13.78 21.66
N TRP A 122 -4.31 14.22 20.63
CA TRP A 122 -3.73 15.03 19.55
C TRP A 122 -4.36 16.40 19.49
#